data_2e159e985c5be1eb9a860b71390f2b4e
#
_entry.id   2e159e985c5be1eb9a860b71390f2b4e
#
_cell.length_a   1.000
_cell.length_b   1.000
_cell.length_c   1.000
_cell.angle_alpha   90.00
_cell.angle_beta   90.00
_cell.angle_gamma   90.00
#
_symmetry.space_group_name_H-M   'P 1'
#
loop_
_entity.id
_entity.type
_entity.pdbx_description
1 polymer ?
#
loop_
_entity_poly.entity_id
_entity_poly.type
_entity_poly.pdbx_seq_one_letter_code
_entity_poly.pdbx_strand_id
1 'polypeptide(L)'
;MLTKEQIEANKQRFLELISEIKIPGADTEGLVNYLFTTDFFTAPASTIYHCNYDGGLCEHSLNVYDNLLKLSEMYYAGIYEKSTIIVLGLLHDISKANFYEKYAQNKKVYSENGSKFDNLGNFDWVTEEAFKVADANTRFLAAEHGMNSALLVSRYIPLNIEETAAIINHMFINDSGSVIKDITPIYNKYHICSLLHCADLIATYILESPIKD
;
A
#
# COMPACT_ATOMS: atom_id res chain seq x y z
N MET A 1 -7.49 13.25 5.10
CA MET A 1 -6.22 13.29 5.88
C MET A 1 -6.48 12.75 7.26
N LEU A 2 -5.58 11.92 7.78
CA LEU A 2 -5.66 11.37 9.13
C LEU A 2 -5.22 12.41 10.19
N THR A 3 -5.82 12.33 11.37
CA THR A 3 -5.27 13.02 12.56
C THR A 3 -4.08 12.23 13.12
N LYS A 4 -3.28 12.86 13.98
CA LYS A 4 -2.14 12.17 14.63
C LYS A 4 -2.61 10.99 15.49
N GLU A 5 -3.77 11.11 16.12
CA GLU A 5 -4.38 10.05 16.93
C GLU A 5 -4.81 8.86 16.05
N GLN A 6 -5.33 9.12 14.85
CA GLN A 6 -5.70 8.08 13.88
C GLN A 6 -4.45 7.37 13.34
N ILE A 7 -3.39 8.10 13.01
CA ILE A 7 -2.11 7.49 12.59
C ILE A 7 -1.55 6.57 13.68
N GLU A 8 -1.55 7.02 14.95
CA GLU A 8 -1.07 6.19 16.05
C GLU A 8 -1.97 4.99 16.31
N ALA A 9 -3.30 5.13 16.20
CA ALA A 9 -4.23 4.00 16.33
C ALA A 9 -4.04 2.97 15.21
N ASN A 10 -3.84 3.40 13.96
CA ASN A 10 -3.54 2.52 12.85
C ASN A 10 -2.22 1.77 13.06
N LYS A 11 -1.17 2.48 13.48
CA LYS A 11 0.12 1.89 13.81
C LYS A 11 -0.01 0.84 14.92
N GLN A 12 -0.72 1.15 16.01
CA GLN A 12 -0.92 0.22 17.11
C GLN A 12 -1.64 -1.05 16.63
N ARG A 13 -2.72 -0.90 15.87
CA ARG A 13 -3.46 -2.03 15.29
C ARG A 13 -2.59 -2.88 14.36
N PHE A 14 -1.78 -2.24 13.53
CA PHE A 14 -0.84 -2.94 12.64
C PHE A 14 0.14 -3.80 13.45
N LEU A 15 0.75 -3.25 14.51
CA LEU A 15 1.69 -3.95 15.37
C LEU A 15 1.03 -5.11 16.12
N GLU A 16 -0.20 -4.95 16.59
CA GLU A 16 -0.98 -6.02 17.21
C GLU A 16 -1.19 -7.19 16.24
N LEU A 17 -1.59 -6.91 15.00
CA LEU A 17 -1.75 -7.94 13.97
C LEU A 17 -0.42 -8.64 13.64
N ILE A 18 0.69 -7.91 13.49
CA ILE A 18 2.01 -8.51 13.27
C ILE A 18 2.39 -9.47 14.42
N SER A 19 2.03 -9.15 15.67
CA SER A 19 2.31 -10.00 16.82
C SER A 19 1.54 -11.35 16.81
N GLU A 20 0.48 -11.44 16.01
CA GLU A 20 -0.33 -12.66 15.86
C GLU A 20 0.22 -13.64 14.81
N ILE A 21 1.26 -13.27 14.06
CA ILE A 21 1.88 -14.14 13.05
C ILE A 21 2.53 -15.35 13.73
N LYS A 22 2.12 -16.56 13.31
CA LYS A 22 2.59 -17.85 13.84
C LYS A 22 3.20 -18.72 12.75
N ILE A 23 4.10 -18.14 11.96
CA ILE A 23 4.84 -18.86 10.92
C ILE A 23 6.17 -19.35 11.51
N PRO A 24 6.50 -20.64 11.45
CA PRO A 24 7.79 -21.15 11.93
C PRO A 24 8.97 -20.44 11.25
N GLY A 25 9.89 -19.91 12.06
CA GLY A 25 11.05 -19.16 11.57
C GLY A 25 10.79 -17.68 11.25
N ALA A 26 9.58 -17.16 11.50
CA ALA A 26 9.31 -15.74 11.36
C ALA A 26 10.02 -14.92 12.44
N ASP A 27 10.71 -13.86 12.04
CA ASP A 27 11.32 -12.82 12.87
C ASP A 27 10.44 -11.56 12.85
N THR A 28 9.31 -11.62 13.54
CA THR A 28 8.38 -10.49 13.62
C THR A 28 8.97 -9.31 14.39
N GLU A 29 9.86 -9.55 15.36
CA GLU A 29 10.56 -8.48 16.06
C GLU A 29 11.54 -7.75 15.14
N GLY A 30 12.33 -8.48 14.36
CA GLY A 30 13.24 -7.91 13.36
C GLY A 30 12.48 -7.12 12.29
N LEU A 31 11.31 -7.61 11.84
CA LEU A 31 10.44 -6.89 10.92
C LEU A 31 9.95 -5.56 11.52
N VAL A 32 9.44 -5.58 12.74
CA VAL A 32 8.97 -4.38 13.44
C VAL A 32 10.11 -3.38 13.64
N ASN A 33 11.29 -3.85 14.06
CA ASN A 33 12.48 -3.01 14.20
C ASN A 33 12.86 -2.37 12.86
N TYR A 34 12.81 -3.11 11.75
CA TYR A 34 13.03 -2.56 10.41
C TYR A 34 12.02 -1.46 10.08
N LEU A 35 10.71 -1.70 10.27
CA LEU A 35 9.67 -0.70 9.99
C LEU A 35 9.87 0.59 10.77
N PHE A 36 10.34 0.53 12.01
CA PHE A 36 10.66 1.71 12.82
C PHE A 36 11.89 2.49 12.31
N THR A 37 12.73 1.92 11.46
CA THR A 37 13.82 2.64 10.80
C THR A 37 13.39 3.33 9.50
N THR A 38 12.15 3.16 9.08
CA THR A 38 11.57 3.69 7.85
C THR A 38 10.43 4.67 8.15
N ASP A 39 9.89 5.27 7.12
CA ASP A 39 8.70 6.12 7.19
C ASP A 39 7.37 5.35 7.04
N PHE A 40 7.36 4.01 7.05
CA PHE A 40 6.18 3.17 6.77
C PHE A 40 4.90 3.65 7.44
N PHE A 41 4.97 4.04 8.72
CA PHE A 41 3.80 4.49 9.49
C PHE A 41 3.38 5.94 9.20
N THR A 42 4.19 6.69 8.46
CA THR A 42 3.91 8.08 8.08
C THR A 42 3.93 8.30 6.58
N ALA A 43 4.38 7.33 5.79
CA ALA A 43 4.39 7.41 4.33
C ALA A 43 2.97 7.46 3.74
N PRO A 44 2.78 8.09 2.57
CA PRO A 44 1.57 7.94 1.77
C PRO A 44 1.57 6.60 1.04
N ALA A 45 0.38 6.09 0.66
CA ALA A 45 0.27 4.91 -0.20
C ALA A 45 0.51 5.21 -1.69
N SER A 46 0.29 6.47 -2.10
CA SER A 46 0.49 6.93 -3.48
C SER A 46 0.84 8.43 -3.50
N THR A 47 1.25 8.95 -4.70
CA THR A 47 1.52 10.38 -4.87
C THR A 47 0.28 11.22 -5.12
N ILE A 48 -0.74 10.69 -5.81
CA ILE A 48 -1.91 11.46 -6.28
C ILE A 48 -3.23 10.70 -6.27
N TYR A 49 -3.20 9.38 -6.00
CA TYR A 49 -4.40 8.54 -6.08
C TYR A 49 -5.01 8.33 -4.69
N HIS A 50 -4.97 7.12 -4.18
CA HIS A 50 -5.51 6.73 -2.89
C HIS A 50 -4.52 7.03 -1.76
N CYS A 51 -5.02 7.35 -0.58
CA CYS A 51 -4.24 7.55 0.65
C CYS A 51 -2.95 8.37 0.45
N ASN A 52 -3.03 9.47 -0.33
CA ASN A 52 -1.90 10.35 -0.65
C ASN A 52 -1.64 11.39 0.47
N TYR A 53 -1.55 10.92 1.71
CA TYR A 53 -1.36 11.73 2.92
C TYR A 53 -0.56 10.95 3.96
N ASP A 54 -0.09 11.68 4.98
CA ASP A 54 0.69 11.10 6.07
C ASP A 54 -0.07 9.94 6.75
N GLY A 55 0.60 8.79 6.87
CA GLY A 55 0.03 7.57 7.44
C GLY A 55 -0.80 6.73 6.46
N GLY A 56 -0.92 7.19 5.21
CA GLY A 56 -1.74 6.54 4.19
C GLY A 56 -1.30 5.12 3.84
N LEU A 57 0.00 4.81 3.86
CA LEU A 57 0.50 3.46 3.57
C LEU A 57 0.06 2.45 4.63
N CYS A 58 0.15 2.81 5.90
CA CYS A 58 -0.32 1.95 6.99
C CYS A 58 -1.84 1.76 6.97
N GLU A 59 -2.61 2.82 6.69
CA GLU A 59 -4.07 2.75 6.55
C GLU A 59 -4.47 1.85 5.39
N HIS A 60 -3.85 2.02 4.22
CA HIS A 60 -4.07 1.16 3.04
C HIS A 60 -3.80 -0.31 3.37
N SER A 61 -2.65 -0.62 3.99
CA SER A 61 -2.31 -1.98 4.41
C SER A 61 -3.38 -2.60 5.32
N LEU A 62 -3.93 -1.84 6.25
CA LEU A 62 -5.02 -2.30 7.13
C LEU A 62 -6.34 -2.50 6.36
N ASN A 63 -6.66 -1.62 5.43
CA ASN A 63 -7.85 -1.75 4.57
C ASN A 63 -7.76 -2.99 3.68
N VAL A 64 -6.58 -3.25 3.11
CA VAL A 64 -6.34 -4.46 2.31
C VAL A 64 -6.45 -5.71 3.16
N TYR A 65 -5.87 -5.72 4.38
CA TYR A 65 -6.02 -6.82 5.31
C TYR A 65 -7.49 -7.12 5.64
N ASP A 66 -8.27 -6.10 5.99
CA ASP A 66 -9.68 -6.26 6.34
C ASP A 66 -10.52 -6.81 5.18
N ASN A 67 -10.24 -6.37 3.96
CA ASN A 67 -10.93 -6.87 2.77
C ASN A 67 -10.48 -8.29 2.41
N LEU A 68 -9.17 -8.59 2.49
CA LEU A 68 -8.66 -9.93 2.23
C LEU A 68 -9.23 -10.94 3.22
N LEU A 69 -9.31 -10.58 4.50
CA LEU A 69 -9.95 -11.41 5.53
C LEU A 69 -11.40 -11.71 5.17
N LYS A 70 -12.22 -10.69 4.85
CA LYS A 70 -13.63 -10.86 4.46
C LYS A 70 -13.78 -11.72 3.22
N LEU A 71 -12.96 -11.49 2.18
CA LEU A 71 -13.02 -12.25 0.94
C LEU A 71 -12.59 -13.71 1.18
N SER A 72 -11.55 -13.94 1.99
CA SER A 72 -11.12 -15.31 2.32
C SER A 72 -12.18 -16.08 3.11
N GLU A 73 -12.85 -15.44 4.06
CA GLU A 73 -13.96 -16.06 4.80
C GLU A 73 -15.17 -16.33 3.92
N MET A 74 -15.48 -15.45 2.97
CA MET A 74 -16.63 -15.57 2.07
C MET A 74 -16.45 -16.73 1.06
N TYR A 75 -15.25 -16.87 0.47
CA TYR A 75 -15.01 -17.78 -0.64
C TYR A 75 -14.21 -19.03 -0.27
N TYR A 76 -13.40 -18.98 0.80
CA TYR A 76 -12.45 -20.00 1.19
C TYR A 76 -12.35 -20.14 2.73
N ALA A 77 -13.51 -20.14 3.41
CA ALA A 77 -13.58 -20.24 4.88
C ALA A 77 -12.74 -21.41 5.42
N GLY A 78 -11.77 -21.10 6.29
CA GLY A 78 -10.91 -22.07 6.93
C GLY A 78 -9.82 -22.70 6.05
N ILE A 79 -9.63 -22.24 4.81
CA ILE A 79 -8.56 -22.71 3.92
C ILE A 79 -7.23 -22.01 4.16
N TYR A 80 -7.26 -20.68 4.38
CA TYR A 80 -6.06 -19.90 4.60
C TYR A 80 -5.85 -19.61 6.08
N GLU A 81 -4.63 -19.83 6.54
CA GLU A 81 -4.23 -19.52 7.90
C GLU A 81 -4.29 -18.01 8.17
N LYS A 82 -4.68 -17.62 9.40
CA LYS A 82 -4.73 -16.20 9.79
C LYS A 82 -3.39 -15.50 9.54
N SER A 83 -2.27 -16.16 9.79
CA SER A 83 -0.93 -15.61 9.55
C SER A 83 -0.70 -15.26 8.09
N THR A 84 -1.14 -16.09 7.14
CA THR A 84 -1.08 -15.83 5.70
C THR A 84 -1.87 -14.57 5.34
N ILE A 85 -3.11 -14.44 5.85
CA ILE A 85 -3.95 -13.26 5.60
C ILE A 85 -3.29 -11.98 6.16
N ILE A 86 -2.70 -12.04 7.37
CA ILE A 86 -1.98 -10.92 7.97
C ILE A 86 -0.78 -10.52 7.10
N VAL A 87 0.06 -11.48 6.75
CA VAL A 87 1.27 -11.22 5.95
C VAL A 87 0.92 -10.59 4.61
N LEU A 88 -0.02 -11.18 3.88
CA LEU A 88 -0.40 -10.70 2.56
C LEU A 88 -1.07 -9.33 2.63
N GLY A 89 -2.05 -9.14 3.51
CA GLY A 89 -2.77 -7.88 3.62
C GLY A 89 -1.90 -6.72 4.10
N LEU A 90 -1.09 -6.95 5.14
CA LEU A 90 -0.31 -5.87 5.75
C LEU A 90 1.01 -5.56 5.02
N LEU A 91 1.61 -6.54 4.34
CA LEU A 91 2.99 -6.41 3.86
C LEU A 91 3.14 -6.44 2.33
N HIS A 92 2.04 -6.55 1.55
CA HIS A 92 2.11 -6.61 0.09
C HIS A 92 2.83 -5.39 -0.52
N ASP A 93 2.71 -4.25 0.13
CA ASP A 93 3.23 -2.94 -0.30
C ASP A 93 4.36 -2.39 0.60
N ILE A 94 4.98 -3.22 1.44
CA ILE A 94 6.02 -2.80 2.39
C ILE A 94 7.19 -2.06 1.72
N SER A 95 7.49 -2.34 0.46
CA SER A 95 8.55 -1.67 -0.30
C SER A 95 8.26 -0.21 -0.63
N LYS A 96 7.02 0.26 -0.40
CA LYS A 96 6.66 1.68 -0.49
C LYS A 96 7.16 2.51 0.70
N ALA A 97 7.68 1.90 1.75
CA ALA A 97 8.42 2.60 2.80
C ALA A 97 9.67 3.29 2.23
N ASN A 98 9.87 4.56 2.59
CA ASN A 98 10.92 5.45 2.04
C ASN A 98 10.86 5.63 0.50
N PHE A 99 9.71 5.34 -0.10
CA PHE A 99 9.53 5.42 -1.56
C PHE A 99 9.13 6.81 -2.03
N TYR A 100 8.50 7.61 -1.16
CA TYR A 100 8.03 8.95 -1.48
C TYR A 100 8.71 9.99 -0.61
N GLU A 101 8.83 11.20 -1.13
CA GLU A 101 9.31 12.36 -0.39
C GLU A 101 8.39 13.56 -0.58
N LYS A 102 8.31 14.41 0.42
CA LYS A 102 7.51 15.63 0.39
C LYS A 102 8.22 16.73 -0.38
N TYR A 103 7.47 17.50 -1.14
CA TYR A 103 7.95 18.70 -1.82
C TYR A 103 6.88 19.79 -1.86
N ALA A 104 7.31 21.03 -2.00
CA ALA A 104 6.41 22.16 -2.19
C ALA A 104 5.97 22.22 -3.67
N GLN A 105 4.68 22.12 -3.91
CA GLN A 105 4.07 22.22 -5.24
C GLN A 105 3.24 23.48 -5.35
N ASN A 106 3.43 24.25 -6.45
CA ASN A 106 2.56 25.37 -6.76
C ASN A 106 1.37 24.89 -7.60
N LYS A 107 0.16 25.19 -7.13
CA LYS A 107 -1.11 24.83 -7.77
C LYS A 107 -1.96 26.06 -8.03
N LYS A 108 -2.63 26.11 -9.19
CA LYS A 108 -3.62 27.14 -9.47
C LYS A 108 -4.92 26.81 -8.72
N VAL A 109 -5.39 27.74 -7.93
CA VAL A 109 -6.71 27.66 -7.29
C VAL A 109 -7.60 28.71 -7.94
N TYR A 110 -8.63 28.24 -8.66
CA TYR A 110 -9.56 29.09 -9.38
C TYR A 110 -10.63 29.62 -8.42
N SER A 111 -10.88 30.92 -8.47
CA SER A 111 -11.93 31.60 -7.70
C SER A 111 -12.34 32.88 -8.43
N GLU A 112 -13.55 33.38 -8.18
CA GLU A 112 -14.04 34.65 -8.76
C GLU A 112 -13.14 35.85 -8.44
N ASN A 113 -12.46 35.80 -7.30
CA ASN A 113 -11.60 36.87 -6.80
C ASN A 113 -10.10 36.62 -7.04
N GLY A 114 -9.74 35.64 -7.87
CA GLY A 114 -8.33 35.32 -8.17
C GLY A 114 -7.60 36.50 -8.81
N SER A 115 -6.34 36.74 -8.38
CA SER A 115 -5.53 37.88 -8.82
C SER A 115 -4.92 37.73 -10.19
N LYS A 116 -4.95 36.54 -10.78
CA LYS A 116 -4.45 36.21 -12.13
C LYS A 116 -5.57 35.60 -12.95
N PHE A 117 -5.38 35.62 -14.27
CA PHE A 117 -6.39 35.15 -15.25
C PHE A 117 -5.75 34.25 -16.31
N ASP A 118 -6.45 33.19 -16.68
CA ASP A 118 -6.18 32.39 -17.89
C ASP A 118 -7.49 31.93 -18.55
N ASN A 119 -7.39 31.01 -19.52
CA ASN A 119 -8.55 30.54 -20.30
C ASN A 119 -9.63 29.81 -19.47
N LEU A 120 -9.32 29.42 -18.23
CA LEU A 120 -10.23 28.75 -17.31
C LEU A 120 -10.83 29.71 -16.26
N GLY A 121 -10.36 30.96 -16.21
CA GLY A 121 -10.87 31.97 -15.28
C GLY A 121 -9.81 32.60 -14.39
N ASN A 122 -10.28 33.31 -13.37
CA ASN A 122 -9.39 33.91 -12.37
C ASN A 122 -8.83 32.86 -11.43
N PHE A 123 -7.56 33.01 -11.04
CA PHE A 123 -6.88 32.09 -10.14
C PHE A 123 -5.81 32.79 -9.30
N ASP A 124 -5.43 32.12 -8.21
CA ASP A 124 -4.21 32.40 -7.45
C ASP A 124 -3.29 31.20 -7.44
N TRP A 125 -1.99 31.44 -7.31
CA TRP A 125 -1.03 30.39 -7.03
C TRP A 125 -1.02 30.13 -5.51
N VAL A 126 -1.27 28.88 -5.14
CA VAL A 126 -1.15 28.39 -3.76
C VAL A 126 -0.03 27.35 -3.71
N THR A 127 0.86 27.48 -2.75
CA THR A 127 1.88 26.46 -2.48
C THR A 127 1.29 25.46 -1.49
N GLU A 128 1.24 24.19 -1.89
CA GLU A 128 0.81 23.09 -1.04
C GLU A 128 1.92 22.04 -0.92
N GLU A 129 1.91 21.25 0.15
CA GLU A 129 2.77 20.09 0.30
C GLU A 129 2.20 18.94 -0.54
N ALA A 130 3.04 18.29 -1.31
CA ALA A 130 2.70 17.16 -2.14
C ALA A 130 3.79 16.08 -2.03
N PHE A 131 3.48 14.87 -2.54
CA PHE A 131 4.44 13.77 -2.57
C PHE A 131 4.94 13.52 -3.99
N LYS A 132 6.21 13.16 -4.11
CA LYS A 132 6.83 12.66 -5.34
C LYS A 132 7.66 11.41 -5.02
N VAL A 133 8.01 10.67 -6.05
CA VAL A 133 8.92 9.52 -5.89
C VAL A 133 10.29 10.03 -5.42
N ALA A 134 10.81 9.46 -4.35
CA ALA A 134 12.10 9.79 -3.76
C ALA A 134 13.26 9.35 -4.67
N ASP A 135 14.47 9.82 -4.39
CA ASP A 135 15.67 9.41 -5.13
C ASP A 135 15.89 7.90 -5.06
N ALA A 136 16.35 7.29 -6.15
CA ALA A 136 16.57 5.86 -6.24
C ALA A 136 17.55 5.31 -5.19
N ASN A 137 18.50 6.14 -4.72
CA ASN A 137 19.48 5.75 -3.72
C ASN A 137 18.90 5.65 -2.30
N THR A 138 17.73 6.22 -2.05
CA THR A 138 17.07 6.19 -0.74
C THR A 138 16.02 5.09 -0.62
N ARG A 139 15.65 4.45 -1.74
CA ARG A 139 14.60 3.43 -1.82
C ARG A 139 15.18 2.03 -1.83
N PHE A 140 14.42 1.06 -1.34
CA PHE A 140 14.70 -0.34 -1.65
C PHE A 140 14.32 -0.61 -3.11
N LEU A 141 15.31 -0.79 -3.96
CA LEU A 141 15.12 -0.92 -5.41
C LEU A 141 15.94 -2.10 -5.95
N ALA A 142 15.29 -3.23 -6.12
CA ALA A 142 15.85 -4.42 -6.78
C ALA A 142 15.04 -4.80 -8.03
N ALA A 143 13.73 -4.49 -8.03
CA ALA A 143 12.77 -4.83 -9.08
C ALA A 143 11.55 -3.90 -8.98
N GLU A 144 10.42 -4.30 -9.56
CA GLU A 144 9.11 -3.66 -9.36
C GLU A 144 8.62 -3.84 -7.92
N HIS A 145 7.70 -2.97 -7.44
CA HIS A 145 7.35 -2.88 -6.03
C HIS A 145 6.81 -4.18 -5.42
N GLY A 146 6.02 -4.98 -6.17
CA GLY A 146 5.54 -6.27 -5.67
C GLY A 146 6.67 -7.25 -5.39
N MET A 147 7.66 -7.36 -6.30
CA MET A 147 8.84 -8.17 -6.06
C MET A 147 9.73 -7.60 -4.96
N ASN A 148 9.89 -6.29 -4.90
CA ASN A 148 10.61 -5.63 -3.82
C ASN A 148 9.97 -5.94 -2.46
N SER A 149 8.63 -5.90 -2.38
CA SER A 149 7.90 -6.25 -1.16
C SER A 149 8.12 -7.71 -0.77
N ALA A 150 8.01 -8.65 -1.71
CA ALA A 150 8.27 -10.07 -1.44
C ALA A 150 9.70 -10.31 -0.94
N LEU A 151 10.71 -9.66 -1.55
CA LEU A 151 12.10 -9.74 -1.12
C LEU A 151 12.32 -9.16 0.27
N LEU A 152 11.68 -8.04 0.61
CA LEU A 152 11.77 -7.44 1.94
C LEU A 152 11.12 -8.33 3.00
N VAL A 153 9.90 -8.79 2.76
CA VAL A 153 9.18 -9.68 3.68
C VAL A 153 9.98 -10.95 3.93
N SER A 154 10.54 -11.57 2.88
CA SER A 154 11.30 -12.83 2.98
C SER A 154 12.56 -12.74 3.85
N ARG A 155 13.03 -11.54 4.18
CA ARG A 155 14.16 -11.34 5.13
C ARG A 155 13.77 -11.65 6.57
N TYR A 156 12.48 -11.57 6.88
CA TYR A 156 11.94 -11.66 8.23
C TYR A 156 10.92 -12.80 8.38
N ILE A 157 10.14 -13.06 7.33
CA ILE A 157 9.06 -14.04 7.35
C ILE A 157 9.29 -15.02 6.20
N PRO A 158 9.47 -16.32 6.48
CA PRO A 158 9.52 -17.35 5.46
C PRO A 158 8.20 -17.41 4.69
N LEU A 159 8.21 -16.97 3.43
CA LEU A 159 7.07 -17.03 2.55
C LEU A 159 7.04 -18.39 1.82
N ASN A 160 5.88 -19.02 1.73
CA ASN A 160 5.66 -20.12 0.80
C ASN A 160 5.51 -19.59 -0.64
N ILE A 161 5.45 -20.50 -1.62
CA ILE A 161 5.39 -20.11 -3.04
C ILE A 161 4.09 -19.38 -3.39
N GLU A 162 2.98 -19.71 -2.73
CA GLU A 162 1.67 -19.09 -2.96
C GLU A 162 1.65 -17.66 -2.41
N GLU A 163 2.16 -17.46 -1.19
CA GLU A 163 2.32 -16.13 -0.58
C GLU A 163 3.27 -15.25 -1.39
N THR A 164 4.40 -15.81 -1.83
CA THR A 164 5.35 -15.11 -2.69
C THR A 164 4.69 -14.67 -4.01
N ALA A 165 3.96 -15.59 -4.66
CA ALA A 165 3.25 -15.30 -5.90
C ALA A 165 2.16 -14.23 -5.69
N ALA A 166 1.45 -14.26 -4.56
CA ALA A 166 0.42 -13.28 -4.25
C ALA A 166 1.01 -11.88 -4.10
N ILE A 167 2.08 -11.71 -3.33
CA ILE A 167 2.73 -10.39 -3.15
C ILE A 167 3.30 -9.88 -4.47
N ILE A 168 3.99 -10.72 -5.25
CA ILE A 168 4.59 -10.30 -6.53
C ILE A 168 3.52 -9.83 -7.52
N ASN A 169 2.37 -10.51 -7.56
CA ASN A 169 1.34 -10.31 -8.59
C ASN A 169 0.05 -9.68 -8.03
N HIS A 170 0.13 -8.94 -6.92
CA HIS A 170 -1.06 -8.27 -6.36
C HIS A 170 -1.61 -7.19 -7.28
N MET A 171 -0.81 -6.66 -8.20
CA MET A 171 -1.21 -5.73 -9.25
C MET A 171 -1.34 -6.44 -10.59
N PHE A 172 -2.37 -6.07 -11.37
CA PHE A 172 -2.54 -6.52 -12.75
C PHE A 172 -1.63 -5.75 -13.74
N ILE A 173 -1.14 -4.60 -13.32
CA ILE A 173 -0.32 -3.67 -14.09
C ILE A 173 1.02 -3.52 -13.37
N ASN A 174 2.12 -3.59 -14.11
CA ASN A 174 3.43 -3.33 -13.55
C ASN A 174 3.68 -1.82 -13.31
N ASP A 175 4.78 -1.46 -12.64
CA ASP A 175 5.14 -0.08 -12.30
C ASP A 175 5.27 0.84 -13.52
N SER A 176 5.51 0.30 -14.72
CA SER A 176 5.54 1.05 -15.98
C SER A 176 4.16 1.26 -16.62
N GLY A 177 3.09 0.77 -16.01
CA GLY A 177 1.73 0.83 -16.53
C GLY A 177 1.41 -0.20 -17.62
N SER A 178 2.29 -1.19 -17.85
CA SER A 178 2.05 -2.28 -18.80
C SER A 178 1.31 -3.43 -18.14
N VAL A 179 0.32 -4.01 -18.84
CA VAL A 179 -0.40 -5.20 -18.36
C VAL A 179 0.58 -6.38 -18.23
N ILE A 180 0.53 -7.05 -17.07
CA ILE A 180 1.31 -8.26 -16.84
C ILE A 180 0.75 -9.37 -17.76
N LYS A 181 1.62 -9.91 -18.63
CA LYS A 181 1.25 -11.02 -19.49
C LYS A 181 1.14 -12.30 -18.65
N ASP A 182 0.18 -13.15 -19.03
CA ASP A 182 0.02 -14.51 -18.49
C ASP A 182 -0.23 -14.60 -16.97
N ILE A 183 -0.89 -13.61 -16.35
CA ILE A 183 -1.29 -13.67 -14.92
C ILE A 183 -2.33 -14.79 -14.68
N THR A 184 -3.12 -15.14 -15.69
CA THR A 184 -4.18 -16.14 -15.59
C THR A 184 -3.70 -17.50 -15.06
N PRO A 185 -2.55 -18.07 -15.48
CA PRO A 185 -2.04 -19.31 -14.90
C PRO A 185 -1.73 -19.19 -13.41
N ILE A 186 -1.24 -18.04 -12.95
CA ILE A 186 -0.92 -17.78 -11.55
C ILE A 186 -2.22 -17.74 -10.72
N TYR A 187 -3.22 -17.01 -11.18
CA TYR A 187 -4.52 -16.91 -10.50
C TYR A 187 -5.28 -18.23 -10.49
N ASN A 188 -5.21 -19.01 -11.56
CA ASN A 188 -5.81 -20.35 -11.61
C ASN A 188 -5.13 -21.33 -10.66
N LYS A 189 -3.83 -21.17 -10.43
CA LYS A 189 -3.06 -22.04 -9.55
C LYS A 189 -3.13 -21.63 -8.08
N TYR A 190 -3.12 -20.33 -7.81
CA TYR A 190 -3.05 -19.74 -6.47
C TYR A 190 -4.17 -18.72 -6.29
N HIS A 191 -5.32 -19.17 -5.83
CA HIS A 191 -6.52 -18.34 -5.73
C HIS A 191 -6.36 -17.16 -4.77
N ILE A 192 -5.47 -17.26 -3.77
CA ILE A 192 -5.16 -16.15 -2.86
C ILE A 192 -4.59 -14.93 -3.60
N CYS A 193 -3.91 -15.12 -4.74
CA CYS A 193 -3.42 -14.03 -5.57
C CYS A 193 -4.57 -13.16 -6.07
N SER A 194 -5.65 -13.79 -6.55
CA SER A 194 -6.84 -13.05 -7.00
C SER A 194 -7.60 -12.40 -5.85
N LEU A 195 -7.64 -13.05 -4.67
CA LEU A 195 -8.26 -12.45 -3.48
C LEU A 195 -7.50 -11.21 -3.00
N LEU A 196 -6.16 -11.27 -2.95
CA LEU A 196 -5.32 -10.13 -2.58
C LEU A 196 -5.50 -8.98 -3.57
N HIS A 197 -5.48 -9.25 -4.87
CA HIS A 197 -5.74 -8.25 -5.89
C HIS A 197 -7.13 -7.61 -5.74
N CYS A 198 -8.18 -8.41 -5.54
CA CYS A 198 -9.52 -7.87 -5.28
C CYS A 198 -9.57 -7.04 -4.00
N ALA A 199 -8.89 -7.47 -2.94
CA ALA A 199 -8.84 -6.73 -1.67
C ALA A 199 -8.18 -5.37 -1.84
N ASP A 200 -7.08 -5.30 -2.59
CA ASP A 200 -6.36 -4.08 -2.92
C ASP A 200 -7.22 -3.14 -3.80
N LEU A 201 -7.88 -3.66 -4.84
CA LEU A 201 -8.82 -2.88 -5.67
C LEU A 201 -9.98 -2.30 -4.84
N ILE A 202 -10.56 -3.08 -3.93
CA ILE A 202 -11.63 -2.61 -3.05
C ILE A 202 -11.10 -1.50 -2.12
N ALA A 203 -9.93 -1.69 -1.51
CA ALA A 203 -9.31 -0.66 -0.69
C ALA A 203 -9.11 0.63 -1.51
N THR A 204 -8.39 0.53 -2.62
CA THR A 204 -7.98 1.67 -3.46
C THR A 204 -9.17 2.43 -4.06
N TYR A 205 -10.14 1.73 -4.67
CA TYR A 205 -11.16 2.38 -5.52
C TYR A 205 -12.53 2.53 -4.85
N ILE A 206 -12.77 1.85 -3.74
CA ILE A 206 -14.06 1.90 -3.04
C ILE A 206 -13.94 2.60 -1.69
N LEU A 207 -12.92 2.23 -0.88
CA LEU A 207 -12.79 2.77 0.48
C LEU A 207 -12.01 4.07 0.54
N GLU A 208 -10.94 4.19 -0.24
CA GLU A 208 -9.94 5.25 -0.14
C GLU A 208 -10.12 6.34 -1.20
N SER A 209 -11.00 6.13 -2.15
CA SER A 209 -11.33 7.11 -3.18
C SER A 209 -12.63 7.82 -2.83
N PRO A 210 -12.66 9.17 -2.84
CA PRO A 210 -13.91 9.90 -2.62
C PRO A 210 -14.90 9.57 -3.75
N ILE A 211 -16.16 9.34 -3.38
CA ILE A 211 -17.25 9.25 -4.35
C ILE A 211 -17.30 10.61 -5.05
N LYS A 212 -17.07 10.63 -6.34
CA LYS A 212 -17.27 11.84 -7.15
C LYS A 212 -18.76 11.93 -7.46
N ASP A 213 -19.40 12.96 -6.90
CA ASP A 213 -20.76 13.35 -7.27
C ASP A 213 -20.86 13.76 -8.73
#